data_505261dd6d56921af7a0606d3efc6687
#
_entry.id   505261dd6d56921af7a0606d3efc6687
#
_cell.length_a   1.000
_cell.length_b   1.000
_cell.length_c   1.000
_cell.angle_alpha   90.00
_cell.angle_beta   90.00
_cell.angle_gamma   90.00
#
_symmetry.space_group_name_H-M   'P 1'
#
loop_
_entity.id
_entity.type
_entity.pdbx_description
1 polymer ?
#
loop_
_entity_poly.entity_id
_entity_poly.type
_entity_poly.pdbx_seq_one_letter_code
_entity_poly.pdbx_strand_id
1 'polypeptide(L)'
;MDGVLQMIDDSWTVAGRSFASRLIVGTGKYKDLPTTAAAIEASGAEMVTVAVRRVNLSDRNAPMLQDFVSPQRYTYLPNTAGCFTADEAVRTLRLAREAGGWNLVKLEVLGPPPTLYPDMAATLLAAEALIKDGFEVMVYCSDDPIAAKRLEDMGCVAIMPLGAPIGSGLGVQNPLMIQMIIEQAQVPVLVDAGVGTAYDATFAMELGCDAVLVNSAIAMANDPILMARAMKAGVEAGRLAYRAGRIPRKGFASASTPLTGLIS
;
A
#
# COMPACT_ATOMS: atom_id res chain seq x y z
N MET A 1 29.73 29.25 -0.87
CA MET A 1 29.30 28.24 -1.87
C MET A 1 28.11 27.49 -1.28
N ASP A 2 26.94 28.09 -1.43
CA ASP A 2 25.71 27.54 -0.89
C ASP A 2 25.14 26.56 -1.89
N GLY A 3 25.57 25.31 -1.75
CA GLY A 3 24.93 24.20 -2.43
C GLY A 3 23.59 23.91 -1.77
N VAL A 4 22.56 24.67 -2.15
CA VAL A 4 21.17 24.29 -1.89
C VAL A 4 20.98 22.93 -2.56
N LEU A 5 20.95 21.85 -1.75
CA LEU A 5 20.42 20.56 -2.19
C LEU A 5 19.00 20.84 -2.69
N GLN A 6 18.85 20.97 -4.02
CA GLN A 6 17.54 20.91 -4.63
C GLN A 6 16.93 19.59 -4.16
N MET A 7 15.94 19.68 -3.29
CA MET A 7 15.10 18.52 -2.97
C MET A 7 14.44 18.12 -4.29
N ILE A 8 14.96 17.06 -4.89
CA ILE A 8 14.35 16.47 -6.08
C ILE A 8 12.97 16.00 -5.64
N ASP A 9 11.94 16.54 -6.26
CA ASP A 9 10.57 16.09 -6.05
C ASP A 9 10.52 14.58 -6.35
N ASP A 10 10.24 13.79 -5.34
CA ASP A 10 10.09 12.33 -5.41
C ASP A 10 8.65 11.92 -5.12
N SER A 11 7.69 12.80 -5.39
CA SER A 11 6.27 12.46 -5.32
C SER A 11 5.90 11.35 -6.30
N TRP A 12 4.89 10.59 -5.96
CA TRP A 12 4.28 9.60 -6.86
C TRP A 12 2.84 10.00 -7.15
N THR A 13 2.32 9.56 -8.28
CA THR A 13 1.01 10.00 -8.75
C THR A 13 0.12 8.79 -9.03
N VAL A 14 -1.13 8.85 -8.57
CA VAL A 14 -2.19 7.88 -8.91
C VAL A 14 -3.49 8.61 -9.19
N ALA A 15 -4.17 8.26 -10.27
CA ALA A 15 -5.43 8.88 -10.67
C ALA A 15 -5.36 10.42 -10.71
N GLY A 16 -4.26 10.98 -11.22
CA GLY A 16 -4.02 12.42 -11.31
C GLY A 16 -3.74 13.15 -9.98
N ARG A 17 -3.66 12.42 -8.86
CA ARG A 17 -3.34 12.97 -7.53
C ARG A 17 -1.89 12.66 -7.18
N SER A 18 -1.14 13.66 -6.70
CA SER A 18 0.27 13.53 -6.30
C SER A 18 0.39 13.40 -4.79
N PHE A 19 1.28 12.52 -4.33
CA PHE A 19 1.54 12.22 -2.93
C PHE A 19 3.05 12.25 -2.65
N ALA A 20 3.45 12.92 -1.59
CA ALA A 20 4.82 12.90 -1.10
C ALA A 20 5.09 11.63 -0.27
N SER A 21 4.11 11.20 0.51
CA SER A 21 4.22 9.96 1.31
C SER A 21 3.98 8.73 0.45
N ARG A 22 4.92 7.77 0.51
CA ARG A 22 4.81 6.45 -0.11
C ARG A 22 4.28 5.38 0.84
N LEU A 23 3.79 5.79 2.02
CA LEU A 23 3.15 4.94 2.99
C LEU A 23 1.64 5.21 3.02
N ILE A 24 0.83 4.20 2.70
CA ILE A 24 -0.61 4.21 2.88
C ILE A 24 -0.93 3.42 4.13
N VAL A 25 -1.82 3.94 4.98
CA VAL A 25 -2.14 3.30 6.26
C VAL A 25 -3.62 2.91 6.33
N GLY A 26 -3.87 1.70 6.82
CA GLY A 26 -5.22 1.26 7.12
C GLY A 26 -5.73 1.81 8.45
N THR A 27 -7.06 1.90 8.59
CA THR A 27 -7.73 2.43 9.79
C THR A 27 -8.37 1.35 10.67
N GLY A 28 -8.18 0.09 10.34
CA GLY A 28 -8.77 -1.03 11.09
C GLY A 28 -7.87 -1.62 12.17
N LYS A 29 -8.47 -2.34 13.13
CA LYS A 29 -7.79 -3.12 14.19
C LYS A 29 -7.10 -2.33 15.30
N TYR A 30 -7.09 -1.00 15.27
CA TYR A 30 -6.62 -0.23 16.42
C TYR A 30 -7.58 -0.39 17.61
N LYS A 31 -7.05 -0.18 18.81
CA LYS A 31 -7.85 -0.30 20.05
C LYS A 31 -8.93 0.79 20.19
N ASP A 32 -8.67 1.98 19.64
CA ASP A 32 -9.55 3.14 19.69
C ASP A 32 -9.22 4.16 18.58
N LEU A 33 -10.13 5.11 18.34
CA LEU A 33 -9.98 6.16 17.32
C LEU A 33 -8.86 7.16 17.63
N PRO A 34 -8.62 7.61 18.89
CA PRO A 34 -7.47 8.45 19.21
C PRO A 34 -6.13 7.80 18.87
N THR A 35 -5.96 6.51 19.19
CA THR A 35 -4.74 5.75 18.81
C THR A 35 -4.61 5.63 17.29
N THR A 36 -5.73 5.41 16.58
CA THR A 36 -5.74 5.37 15.11
C THR A 36 -5.22 6.69 14.55
N ALA A 37 -5.77 7.82 14.99
CA ALA A 37 -5.36 9.14 14.51
C ALA A 37 -3.88 9.45 14.81
N ALA A 38 -3.42 9.15 16.04
CA ALA A 38 -2.03 9.37 16.43
C ALA A 38 -1.04 8.51 15.62
N ALA A 39 -1.39 7.26 15.33
CA ALA A 39 -0.55 6.39 14.50
C ALA A 39 -0.52 6.86 13.03
N ILE A 40 -1.66 7.26 12.47
CA ILE A 40 -1.73 7.82 11.11
C ILE A 40 -0.88 9.10 11.02
N GLU A 41 -0.99 10.01 11.98
CA GLU A 41 -0.19 11.23 12.01
C GLU A 41 1.31 10.91 12.11
N ALA A 42 1.69 9.99 12.99
CA ALA A 42 3.09 9.56 13.17
C ALA A 42 3.68 8.88 11.94
N SER A 43 2.84 8.21 11.14
CA SER A 43 3.23 7.56 9.88
C SER A 43 3.55 8.56 8.77
N GLY A 44 3.05 9.79 8.84
CA GLY A 44 3.15 10.77 7.77
C GLY A 44 2.36 10.40 6.51
N ALA A 45 1.46 9.42 6.60
CA ALA A 45 0.62 9.03 5.46
C ALA A 45 -0.30 10.17 5.03
N GLU A 46 -0.51 10.31 3.73
CA GLU A 46 -1.44 11.27 3.13
C GLU A 46 -2.71 10.58 2.62
N MET A 47 -2.65 9.24 2.46
CA MET A 47 -3.77 8.40 2.06
C MET A 47 -4.05 7.35 3.13
N VAL A 48 -5.34 7.14 3.44
CA VAL A 48 -5.78 6.16 4.43
C VAL A 48 -6.89 5.28 3.88
N THR A 49 -6.82 3.96 4.09
CA THR A 49 -7.91 3.07 3.68
C THR A 49 -9.03 3.06 4.71
N VAL A 50 -10.26 3.06 4.22
CA VAL A 50 -11.48 3.02 5.04
C VAL A 50 -12.36 1.86 4.59
N ALA A 51 -12.60 0.91 5.51
CA ALA A 51 -13.52 -0.20 5.21
C ALA A 51 -14.98 0.28 5.23
N VAL A 52 -15.63 0.33 4.06
CA VAL A 52 -16.99 0.82 3.91
C VAL A 52 -17.98 0.06 4.80
N ARG A 53 -17.82 -1.25 4.93
CA ARG A 53 -18.67 -2.11 5.79
C ARG A 53 -18.57 -1.80 7.29
N ARG A 54 -17.58 -1.04 7.73
CA ARG A 54 -17.36 -0.69 9.14
C ARG A 54 -17.82 0.71 9.51
N VAL A 55 -18.42 1.44 8.58
CA VAL A 55 -19.05 2.73 8.90
C VAL A 55 -20.30 2.44 9.74
N ASN A 56 -20.29 2.91 10.99
CA ASN A 56 -21.44 2.75 11.87
C ASN A 56 -22.58 3.63 11.40
N LEU A 57 -23.57 3.05 10.71
CA LEU A 57 -24.74 3.76 10.24
C LEU A 57 -25.89 3.77 11.28
N SER A 58 -25.76 3.00 12.36
CA SER A 58 -26.84 2.76 13.33
C SER A 58 -26.81 3.69 14.54
N ASP A 59 -25.67 4.26 14.93
CA ASP A 59 -25.58 5.20 16.04
C ASP A 59 -24.96 6.54 15.57
N ARG A 60 -25.83 7.52 15.33
CA ARG A 60 -25.44 8.86 14.88
C ARG A 60 -24.70 9.68 15.97
N ASN A 61 -24.71 9.22 17.21
CA ASN A 61 -24.05 9.91 18.33
C ASN A 61 -22.71 9.29 18.70
N ALA A 62 -22.35 8.13 18.12
CA ALA A 62 -21.03 7.53 18.34
C ALA A 62 -19.95 8.33 17.60
N PRO A 63 -18.77 8.52 18.21
CA PRO A 63 -17.63 9.14 17.52
C PRO A 63 -17.30 8.40 16.23
N MET A 64 -17.17 9.15 15.15
CA MET A 64 -16.84 8.59 13.83
C MET A 64 -15.37 8.77 13.51
N LEU A 65 -14.84 7.92 12.63
CA LEU A 65 -13.44 8.03 12.18
C LEU A 65 -13.09 9.43 11.67
N GLN A 66 -14.00 10.05 10.93
CA GLN A 66 -13.82 11.39 10.35
C GLN A 66 -13.65 12.52 11.38
N ASP A 67 -14.07 12.29 12.63
CA ASP A 67 -13.91 13.27 13.73
C ASP A 67 -12.45 13.30 14.22
N PHE A 68 -11.68 12.24 13.96
CA PHE A 68 -10.29 12.07 14.38
C PHE A 68 -9.31 12.10 13.21
N VAL A 69 -9.72 11.56 12.06
CA VAL A 69 -8.94 11.50 10.82
C VAL A 69 -9.70 12.28 9.76
N SER A 70 -9.42 13.57 9.66
CA SER A 70 -10.21 14.48 8.82
C SER A 70 -10.04 14.19 7.32
N PRO A 71 -11.14 14.05 6.55
CA PRO A 71 -11.08 13.87 5.09
C PRO A 71 -10.58 15.14 4.35
N GLN A 72 -10.48 16.29 5.01
CA GLN A 72 -9.84 17.50 4.46
C GLN A 72 -8.30 17.41 4.51
N ARG A 73 -7.76 16.60 5.42
CA ARG A 73 -6.31 16.41 5.59
C ARG A 73 -5.81 15.15 4.89
N TYR A 74 -6.62 14.11 4.83
CA TYR A 74 -6.24 12.79 4.31
C TYR A 74 -7.09 12.40 3.12
N THR A 75 -6.47 11.83 2.09
CA THR A 75 -7.20 11.18 1.02
C THR A 75 -7.78 9.85 1.52
N TYR A 76 -9.09 9.76 1.58
CA TYR A 76 -9.76 8.51 1.91
C TYR A 76 -9.76 7.58 0.71
N LEU A 77 -9.37 6.34 0.95
CA LEU A 77 -9.40 5.25 -0.02
C LEU A 77 -10.39 4.17 0.49
N PRO A 78 -11.68 4.29 0.16
CA PRO A 78 -12.67 3.28 0.53
C PRO A 78 -12.32 1.93 -0.06
N ASN A 79 -12.44 0.86 0.73
CA ASN A 79 -12.11 -0.49 0.30
C ASN A 79 -13.26 -1.48 0.53
N THR A 80 -13.16 -2.60 -0.18
CA THR A 80 -14.10 -3.72 -0.11
C THR A 80 -13.67 -4.82 0.87
N ALA A 81 -12.94 -4.45 1.91
CA ALA A 81 -12.49 -5.41 2.92
C ALA A 81 -13.64 -6.29 3.45
N GLY A 82 -13.46 -7.59 3.36
CA GLY A 82 -14.46 -8.58 3.76
C GLY A 82 -15.53 -8.87 2.71
N CYS A 83 -15.33 -8.51 1.45
CA CYS A 83 -16.14 -8.98 0.33
C CYS A 83 -15.53 -10.28 -0.25
N PHE A 84 -16.38 -11.28 -0.45
CA PHE A 84 -16.00 -12.61 -0.96
C PHE A 84 -16.56 -12.90 -2.35
N THR A 85 -17.32 -11.97 -2.93
CA THR A 85 -17.84 -12.08 -4.30
C THR A 85 -17.68 -10.75 -5.05
N ALA A 86 -17.64 -10.82 -6.38
CA ALA A 86 -17.59 -9.63 -7.23
C ALA A 86 -18.79 -8.70 -6.98
N ASP A 87 -20.00 -9.28 -6.89
CA ASP A 87 -21.24 -8.51 -6.68
C ASP A 87 -21.25 -7.76 -5.34
N GLU A 88 -20.73 -8.39 -4.29
CA GLU A 88 -20.59 -7.72 -2.98
C GLU A 88 -19.63 -6.53 -3.06
N ALA A 89 -18.47 -6.72 -3.72
CA ALA A 89 -17.47 -5.68 -3.86
C ALA A 89 -18.02 -4.48 -4.67
N VAL A 90 -18.63 -4.75 -5.82
CA VAL A 90 -19.22 -3.72 -6.68
C VAL A 90 -20.30 -2.95 -5.94
N ARG A 91 -21.24 -3.64 -5.29
CA ARG A 91 -22.31 -3.01 -4.51
C ARG A 91 -21.74 -2.15 -3.37
N THR A 92 -20.71 -2.65 -2.67
CA THR A 92 -20.09 -1.91 -1.56
C THR A 92 -19.47 -0.60 -2.03
N LEU A 93 -18.76 -0.58 -3.16
CA LEU A 93 -18.15 0.65 -3.67
C LEU A 93 -19.15 1.61 -4.29
N ARG A 94 -20.23 1.11 -4.91
CA ARG A 94 -21.35 1.96 -5.33
C ARG A 94 -21.97 2.70 -4.15
N LEU A 95 -22.22 1.99 -3.03
CA LEU A 95 -22.69 2.60 -1.79
C LEU A 95 -21.69 3.62 -1.22
N ALA A 96 -20.39 3.34 -1.28
CA ALA A 96 -19.38 4.31 -0.86
C ALA A 96 -19.47 5.60 -1.68
N ARG A 97 -19.60 5.51 -3.00
CA ARG A 97 -19.75 6.67 -3.88
C ARG A 97 -21.02 7.46 -3.59
N GLU A 98 -22.14 6.80 -3.37
CA GLU A 98 -23.39 7.46 -2.98
C GLU A 98 -23.27 8.19 -1.63
N ALA A 99 -22.55 7.60 -0.67
CA ALA A 99 -22.41 8.16 0.67
C ALA A 99 -21.40 9.32 0.77
N GLY A 100 -20.32 9.31 -0.02
CA GLY A 100 -19.23 10.27 0.13
C GLY A 100 -18.60 10.79 -1.17
N GLY A 101 -19.15 10.43 -2.33
CA GLY A 101 -18.66 10.91 -3.63
C GLY A 101 -17.29 10.32 -4.05
N TRP A 102 -16.81 9.27 -3.40
CA TRP A 102 -15.48 8.68 -3.68
C TRP A 102 -15.49 7.89 -4.99
N ASN A 103 -14.65 8.29 -5.93
CA ASN A 103 -14.37 7.55 -7.16
C ASN A 103 -13.06 6.77 -7.09
N LEU A 104 -12.03 7.29 -6.39
CA LEU A 104 -10.81 6.56 -6.10
C LEU A 104 -11.10 5.54 -4.99
N VAL A 105 -10.93 4.26 -5.29
CA VAL A 105 -11.32 3.15 -4.42
C VAL A 105 -10.31 2.02 -4.45
N LYS A 106 -10.27 1.22 -3.37
CA LYS A 106 -9.46 0.00 -3.33
C LYS A 106 -10.38 -1.21 -3.44
N LEU A 107 -10.21 -1.95 -4.52
CA LEU A 107 -10.92 -3.20 -4.76
C LEU A 107 -10.13 -4.37 -4.17
N GLU A 108 -10.81 -5.19 -3.37
CA GLU A 108 -10.36 -6.50 -2.94
C GLU A 108 -11.55 -7.48 -2.98
N VAL A 109 -11.38 -8.64 -3.62
CA VAL A 109 -12.30 -9.76 -3.53
C VAL A 109 -11.53 -10.93 -2.97
N LEU A 110 -11.96 -11.43 -1.81
CA LEU A 110 -11.21 -12.37 -1.00
C LEU A 110 -11.63 -13.81 -1.30
N GLY A 111 -10.65 -14.70 -1.35
CA GLY A 111 -10.85 -16.13 -1.31
C GLY A 111 -11.22 -16.63 0.11
N PRO A 112 -11.05 -17.93 0.38
CA PRO A 112 -11.49 -18.53 1.64
C PRO A 112 -10.93 -17.82 2.89
N PRO A 113 -11.72 -17.68 3.97
CA PRO A 113 -11.31 -17.00 5.19
C PRO A 113 -9.96 -17.39 5.78
N PRO A 114 -9.51 -18.68 5.73
CA PRO A 114 -8.22 -19.06 6.29
C PRO A 114 -7.02 -18.45 5.57
N THR A 115 -7.15 -18.11 4.28
CA THR A 115 -6.05 -17.58 3.48
C THR A 115 -6.20 -16.09 3.18
N LEU A 116 -7.42 -15.60 3.01
CA LEU A 116 -7.75 -14.25 2.52
C LEU A 116 -6.94 -13.88 1.27
N TYR A 117 -6.58 -14.89 0.48
CA TYR A 117 -5.90 -14.70 -0.80
C TYR A 117 -6.87 -14.01 -1.77
N PRO A 118 -6.41 -13.18 -2.71
CA PRO A 118 -7.31 -12.58 -3.67
C PRO A 118 -7.91 -13.65 -4.59
N ASP A 119 -9.25 -13.64 -4.72
CA ASP A 119 -9.95 -14.42 -5.76
C ASP A 119 -9.80 -13.66 -7.08
N MET A 120 -8.82 -14.06 -7.89
CA MET A 120 -8.49 -13.34 -9.11
C MET A 120 -9.59 -13.39 -10.16
N ALA A 121 -10.38 -14.47 -10.23
CA ALA A 121 -11.49 -14.56 -11.16
C ALA A 121 -12.59 -13.55 -10.80
N ALA A 122 -12.99 -13.52 -9.53
CA ALA A 122 -13.96 -12.54 -9.03
C ALA A 122 -13.42 -11.10 -9.03
N THR A 123 -12.12 -10.90 -8.77
CA THR A 123 -11.46 -9.59 -8.82
C THR A 123 -11.51 -8.99 -10.23
N LEU A 124 -11.21 -9.77 -11.29
CA LEU A 124 -11.29 -9.31 -12.67
C LEU A 124 -12.71 -8.90 -13.06
N LEU A 125 -13.73 -9.69 -12.68
CA LEU A 125 -15.13 -9.35 -12.94
C LEU A 125 -15.55 -8.06 -12.21
N ALA A 126 -15.16 -7.89 -10.96
CA ALA A 126 -15.47 -6.69 -10.18
C ALA A 126 -14.75 -5.46 -10.73
N ALA A 127 -13.47 -5.59 -11.11
CA ALA A 127 -12.70 -4.50 -11.72
C ALA A 127 -13.34 -4.00 -13.01
N GLU A 128 -13.72 -4.91 -13.93
CA GLU A 128 -14.40 -4.55 -15.17
C GLU A 128 -15.68 -3.75 -14.92
N ALA A 129 -16.53 -4.22 -14.00
CA ALA A 129 -17.77 -3.56 -13.66
C ALA A 129 -17.55 -2.16 -13.06
N LEU A 130 -16.58 -2.02 -12.15
CA LEU A 130 -16.29 -0.74 -11.49
C LEU A 130 -15.65 0.26 -12.44
N ILE A 131 -14.73 -0.15 -13.29
CA ILE A 131 -14.11 0.71 -14.31
C ILE A 131 -15.17 1.21 -15.30
N LYS A 132 -16.08 0.33 -15.73
CA LYS A 132 -17.22 0.69 -16.59
C LYS A 132 -18.15 1.71 -15.92
N ASP A 133 -18.29 1.64 -14.61
CA ASP A 133 -19.04 2.61 -13.81
C ASP A 133 -18.29 3.94 -13.57
N GLY A 134 -17.05 4.07 -14.06
CA GLY A 134 -16.23 5.28 -13.95
C GLY A 134 -15.47 5.40 -12.61
N PHE A 135 -15.23 4.28 -11.90
CA PHE A 135 -14.36 4.28 -10.73
C PHE A 135 -12.87 4.28 -11.13
N GLU A 136 -12.05 4.93 -10.32
CA GLU A 136 -10.60 4.90 -10.35
C GLU A 136 -10.14 3.78 -9.40
N VAL A 137 -9.87 2.59 -9.96
CA VAL A 137 -9.68 1.37 -9.17
C VAL A 137 -8.20 1.13 -8.88
N MET A 138 -7.80 1.18 -7.61
CA MET A 138 -6.58 0.57 -7.09
C MET A 138 -6.93 -0.87 -6.69
N VAL A 139 -6.23 -1.88 -7.19
CA VAL A 139 -6.69 -3.27 -7.06
C VAL A 139 -5.72 -4.16 -6.30
N TYR A 140 -6.19 -4.76 -5.19
CA TYR A 140 -5.50 -5.84 -4.49
C TYR A 140 -5.53 -7.11 -5.33
N CYS A 141 -4.37 -7.70 -5.59
CA CYS A 141 -4.24 -8.87 -6.46
C CYS A 141 -3.19 -9.85 -5.96
N SER A 142 -3.13 -11.02 -6.60
CA SER A 142 -2.01 -11.94 -6.42
C SER A 142 -0.73 -11.35 -7.01
N ASP A 143 0.40 -11.96 -6.66
CA ASP A 143 1.72 -11.68 -7.21
C ASP A 143 1.95 -12.33 -8.60
N ASP A 144 0.87 -12.61 -9.34
CA ASP A 144 0.92 -13.12 -10.72
C ASP A 144 1.07 -11.97 -11.72
N PRO A 145 2.21 -11.86 -12.44
CA PRO A 145 2.44 -10.81 -13.42
C PRO A 145 1.43 -10.77 -14.56
N ILE A 146 0.87 -11.93 -14.95
CA ILE A 146 -0.15 -11.99 -16.00
C ILE A 146 -1.48 -11.40 -15.52
N ALA A 147 -1.89 -11.74 -14.31
CA ALA A 147 -3.11 -11.19 -13.72
C ALA A 147 -2.96 -9.68 -13.45
N ALA A 148 -1.80 -9.24 -12.96
CA ALA A 148 -1.47 -7.84 -12.78
C ALA A 148 -1.57 -7.04 -14.08
N LYS A 149 -0.98 -7.55 -15.17
CA LYS A 149 -1.04 -6.90 -16.47
C LYS A 149 -2.46 -6.82 -17.03
N ARG A 150 -3.27 -7.86 -16.85
CA ARG A 150 -4.69 -7.83 -17.25
C ARG A 150 -5.48 -6.77 -16.54
N LEU A 151 -5.27 -6.59 -15.23
CA LEU A 151 -5.93 -5.56 -14.43
C LEU A 151 -5.53 -4.15 -14.89
N GLU A 152 -4.25 -3.94 -15.20
CA GLU A 152 -3.78 -2.68 -15.79
C GLU A 152 -4.43 -2.42 -17.16
N ASP A 153 -4.41 -3.40 -18.05
CA ASP A 153 -4.99 -3.28 -19.41
C ASP A 153 -6.50 -3.03 -19.40
N MET A 154 -7.18 -3.46 -18.32
CA MET A 154 -8.59 -3.16 -18.08
C MET A 154 -8.83 -1.70 -17.65
N GLY A 155 -7.79 -0.99 -17.17
CA GLY A 155 -7.86 0.40 -16.74
C GLY A 155 -7.80 0.60 -15.22
N CYS A 156 -7.32 -0.37 -14.44
CA CYS A 156 -6.99 -0.12 -13.04
C CYS A 156 -5.89 0.94 -12.95
N VAL A 157 -6.05 1.90 -12.02
CA VAL A 157 -5.13 3.04 -11.87
C VAL A 157 -3.92 2.75 -10.99
N ALA A 158 -3.91 1.63 -10.29
CA ALA A 158 -2.77 1.09 -9.55
C ALA A 158 -2.92 -0.41 -9.32
N ILE A 159 -1.81 -1.14 -9.32
CA ILE A 159 -1.73 -2.58 -9.06
C ILE A 159 -1.15 -2.80 -7.68
N MET A 160 -1.83 -3.60 -6.85
CA MET A 160 -1.47 -3.80 -5.45
C MET A 160 -1.25 -5.29 -5.14
N PRO A 161 -0.13 -5.89 -5.61
CA PRO A 161 0.16 -7.29 -5.33
C PRO A 161 0.40 -7.53 -3.84
N LEU A 162 -0.04 -8.69 -3.34
CA LEU A 162 0.28 -9.09 -1.98
C LEU A 162 1.78 -9.44 -1.84
N GLY A 163 2.37 -9.06 -0.72
CA GLY A 163 3.67 -9.60 -0.29
C GLY A 163 3.51 -11.00 0.32
N ALA A 164 2.45 -11.18 1.12
CA ALA A 164 2.04 -12.42 1.78
C ALA A 164 0.55 -12.29 2.20
N PRO A 165 -0.10 -13.36 2.69
CA PRO A 165 -1.50 -13.29 3.13
C PRO A 165 -1.77 -12.16 4.12
N ILE A 166 -2.96 -11.56 4.03
CA ILE A 166 -3.38 -10.44 4.87
C ILE A 166 -3.17 -10.75 6.36
N GLY A 167 -2.44 -9.88 7.05
CA GLY A 167 -2.21 -10.00 8.50
C GLY A 167 -1.21 -11.08 8.92
N SER A 168 -0.53 -11.74 7.97
CA SER A 168 0.45 -12.78 8.26
C SER A 168 1.77 -12.25 8.82
N GLY A 169 2.17 -11.02 8.45
CA GLY A 169 3.45 -10.44 8.85
C GLY A 169 4.68 -11.16 8.30
N LEU A 170 4.52 -11.94 7.21
CA LEU A 170 5.59 -12.76 6.62
C LEU A 170 6.51 -11.96 5.68
N GLY A 171 6.19 -10.71 5.37
CA GLY A 171 6.92 -9.88 4.42
C GLY A 171 6.68 -10.28 2.97
N VAL A 172 7.53 -9.80 2.06
CA VAL A 172 7.47 -10.13 0.63
C VAL A 172 8.06 -11.52 0.40
N GLN A 173 7.21 -12.49 0.07
CA GLN A 173 7.61 -13.89 -0.10
C GLN A 173 8.13 -14.19 -1.52
N ASN A 174 7.66 -13.45 -2.51
CA ASN A 174 8.03 -13.69 -3.92
C ASN A 174 8.55 -12.39 -4.58
N PRO A 175 9.73 -11.92 -4.21
CA PRO A 175 10.27 -10.66 -4.73
C PRO A 175 10.49 -10.67 -6.25
N LEU A 176 10.76 -11.84 -6.85
CA LEU A 176 10.94 -11.96 -8.29
C LEU A 176 9.64 -11.60 -9.04
N MET A 177 8.50 -12.10 -8.58
CA MET A 177 7.21 -11.79 -9.20
C MET A 177 6.84 -10.32 -9.05
N ILE A 178 7.10 -9.74 -7.87
CA ILE A 178 6.90 -8.30 -7.64
C ILE A 178 7.77 -7.46 -8.60
N GLN A 179 9.04 -7.83 -8.78
CA GLN A 179 9.91 -7.15 -9.75
C GLN A 179 9.39 -7.26 -11.18
N MET A 180 8.93 -8.44 -11.61
CA MET A 180 8.33 -8.62 -12.92
C MET A 180 7.09 -7.75 -13.12
N ILE A 181 6.26 -7.61 -12.09
CA ILE A 181 5.09 -6.71 -12.13
C ILE A 181 5.56 -5.26 -12.28
N ILE A 182 6.54 -4.81 -11.49
CA ILE A 182 7.07 -3.44 -11.55
C ILE A 182 7.67 -3.14 -12.92
N GLU A 183 8.47 -4.06 -13.49
CA GLU A 183 9.15 -3.85 -14.77
C GLU A 183 8.20 -3.70 -15.95
N GLN A 184 7.02 -4.35 -15.92
CA GLN A 184 6.03 -4.27 -16.99
C GLN A 184 4.97 -3.19 -16.81
N ALA A 185 4.75 -2.72 -15.56
CA ALA A 185 3.65 -1.81 -15.22
C ALA A 185 3.87 -0.40 -15.79
N GLN A 186 2.77 0.21 -16.24
CA GLN A 186 2.69 1.62 -16.63
C GLN A 186 1.89 2.46 -15.62
N VAL A 187 1.35 1.79 -14.59
CA VAL A 187 0.64 2.40 -13.46
C VAL A 187 1.40 2.08 -12.16
N PRO A 188 1.19 2.85 -11.08
CA PRO A 188 1.86 2.58 -9.81
C PRO A 188 1.65 1.15 -9.31
N VAL A 189 2.74 0.57 -8.77
CA VAL A 189 2.74 -0.75 -8.13
C VAL A 189 3.01 -0.58 -6.65
N LEU A 190 2.12 -1.10 -5.82
CA LEU A 190 2.20 -1.00 -4.37
C LEU A 190 2.16 -2.39 -3.73
N VAL A 191 3.08 -2.71 -2.84
CA VAL A 191 2.92 -3.92 -2.02
C VAL A 191 1.80 -3.69 -1.01
N ASP A 192 0.83 -4.60 -1.02
CA ASP A 192 -0.31 -4.64 -0.11
C ASP A 192 -0.39 -6.00 0.57
N ALA A 193 -0.63 -6.01 1.86
CA ALA A 193 -0.67 -7.21 2.70
C ALA A 193 0.69 -7.90 2.95
N GLY A 194 0.78 -8.60 4.06
CA GLY A 194 1.96 -9.39 4.45
C GLY A 194 3.06 -8.61 5.14
N VAL A 195 3.12 -7.29 5.04
CA VAL A 195 4.11 -6.47 5.75
C VAL A 195 3.93 -6.61 7.25
N GLY A 196 4.98 -7.02 7.97
CA GLY A 196 4.97 -7.25 9.41
C GLY A 196 5.79 -6.24 10.19
N THR A 197 6.80 -5.65 9.58
CA THR A 197 7.71 -4.68 10.22
C THR A 197 8.31 -3.71 9.21
N ALA A 198 9.00 -2.68 9.70
CA ALA A 198 9.69 -1.69 8.87
C ALA A 198 10.68 -2.30 7.88
N TYR A 199 11.31 -3.43 8.23
CA TYR A 199 12.19 -4.17 7.32
C TYR A 199 11.46 -4.57 6.03
N ASP A 200 10.25 -5.10 6.14
CA ASP A 200 9.49 -5.57 4.98
C ASP A 200 9.06 -4.39 4.09
N ALA A 201 8.69 -3.26 4.72
CA ALA A 201 8.37 -2.03 4.01
C ALA A 201 9.59 -1.47 3.26
N THR A 202 10.77 -1.46 3.92
CA THR A 202 12.05 -1.07 3.31
C THR A 202 12.34 -1.96 2.11
N PHE A 203 12.21 -3.27 2.28
CA PHE A 203 12.48 -4.23 1.22
C PHE A 203 11.57 -4.04 0.00
N ALA A 204 10.26 -3.84 0.22
CA ALA A 204 9.32 -3.56 -0.86
C ALA A 204 9.72 -2.29 -1.65
N MET A 205 10.13 -1.24 -0.95
CA MET A 205 10.60 0.00 -1.58
C MET A 205 11.93 -0.18 -2.33
N GLU A 206 12.85 -1.00 -1.81
CA GLU A 206 14.11 -1.34 -2.51
C GLU A 206 13.89 -2.17 -3.77
N LEU A 207 12.80 -2.93 -3.87
CA LEU A 207 12.41 -3.63 -5.11
C LEU A 207 11.95 -2.64 -6.20
N GLY A 208 11.57 -1.42 -5.84
CA GLY A 208 11.13 -0.39 -6.77
C GLY A 208 9.63 -0.11 -6.75
N CYS A 209 8.89 -0.62 -5.76
CA CYS A 209 7.49 -0.24 -5.57
C CYS A 209 7.33 1.27 -5.41
N ASP A 210 6.19 1.80 -5.88
CA ASP A 210 5.86 3.21 -5.75
C ASP A 210 5.43 3.58 -4.34
N ALA A 211 4.75 2.66 -3.65
CA ALA A 211 4.31 2.84 -2.27
C ALA A 211 4.08 1.46 -1.58
N VAL A 212 3.77 1.49 -0.30
CA VAL A 212 3.42 0.32 0.51
C VAL A 212 2.17 0.63 1.30
N LEU A 213 1.22 -0.31 1.36
CA LEU A 213 0.05 -0.22 2.23
C LEU A 213 0.24 -1.11 3.46
N VAL A 214 0.10 -0.52 4.66
CA VAL A 214 0.26 -1.20 5.94
C VAL A 214 -0.92 -0.92 6.86
N ASN A 215 -1.47 -1.95 7.47
CA ASN A 215 -2.49 -1.80 8.51
C ASN A 215 -2.12 -2.63 9.76
N SER A 216 -2.26 -3.95 9.69
CA SER A 216 -2.15 -4.83 10.87
C SER A 216 -0.80 -4.70 11.59
N ALA A 217 0.30 -4.55 10.87
CA ALA A 217 1.63 -4.41 11.45
C ALA A 217 1.77 -3.17 12.34
N ILE A 218 1.07 -2.08 12.01
CA ILE A 218 1.03 -0.88 12.86
C ILE A 218 -0.01 -1.07 13.96
N ALA A 219 -1.25 -1.38 13.60
CA ALA A 219 -2.38 -1.38 14.53
C ALA A 219 -2.25 -2.41 15.66
N MET A 220 -1.58 -3.55 15.39
CA MET A 220 -1.41 -4.65 16.34
C MET A 220 -0.02 -4.68 17.01
N ALA A 221 0.84 -3.70 16.73
CA ALA A 221 2.10 -3.55 17.44
C ALA A 221 1.87 -3.22 18.92
N ASN A 222 2.82 -3.58 19.79
CA ASN A 222 2.77 -3.21 21.20
C ASN A 222 2.69 -1.67 21.39
N ASP A 223 3.36 -0.93 20.52
CA ASP A 223 3.27 0.52 20.40
C ASP A 223 2.99 0.90 18.95
N PRO A 224 1.71 1.13 18.58
CA PRO A 224 1.32 1.50 17.22
C PRO A 224 1.95 2.80 16.72
N ILE A 225 2.15 3.78 17.60
CA ILE A 225 2.71 5.09 17.23
C ILE A 225 4.19 4.95 16.90
N LEU A 226 4.93 4.20 17.72
CA LEU A 226 6.35 3.92 17.48
C LEU A 226 6.52 3.09 16.20
N MET A 227 5.66 2.09 15.98
CA MET A 227 5.70 1.29 14.75
C MET A 227 5.37 2.12 13.50
N ALA A 228 4.41 3.04 13.58
CA ALA A 228 4.09 3.95 12.49
C ALA A 228 5.30 4.82 12.09
N ARG A 229 6.05 5.34 13.07
CA ARG A 229 7.32 6.06 12.82
C ARG A 229 8.38 5.15 12.18
N ALA A 230 8.50 3.93 12.66
CA ALA A 230 9.44 2.95 12.09
C ALA A 230 9.09 2.62 10.64
N MET A 231 7.80 2.42 10.33
CA MET A 231 7.33 2.17 8.95
C MET A 231 7.64 3.35 8.03
N LYS A 232 7.39 4.59 8.48
CA LYS A 232 7.76 5.79 7.72
C LYS A 232 9.25 5.80 7.39
N ALA A 233 10.09 5.66 8.40
CA ALA A 233 11.56 5.63 8.21
C ALA A 233 12.00 4.50 7.29
N GLY A 234 11.37 3.31 7.40
CA GLY A 234 11.64 2.16 6.53
C GLY A 234 11.29 2.43 5.07
N VAL A 235 10.13 2.99 4.80
CA VAL A 235 9.69 3.38 3.45
C VAL A 235 10.64 4.43 2.84
N GLU A 236 10.99 5.46 3.60
CA GLU A 236 11.94 6.49 3.17
C GLU A 236 13.32 5.91 2.88
N ALA A 237 13.85 5.08 3.76
CA ALA A 237 15.16 4.43 3.59
C ALA A 237 15.19 3.52 2.35
N GLY A 238 14.16 2.69 2.15
CA GLY A 238 14.07 1.81 0.99
C GLY A 238 13.99 2.57 -0.32
N ARG A 239 13.21 3.67 -0.35
CA ARG A 239 13.12 4.53 -1.53
C ARG A 239 14.45 5.22 -1.86
N LEU A 240 15.14 5.73 -0.86
CA LEU A 240 16.48 6.34 -1.05
C LEU A 240 17.49 5.30 -1.54
N ALA A 241 17.48 4.08 -0.99
CA ALA A 241 18.36 2.99 -1.43
C ALA A 241 18.07 2.58 -2.89
N TYR A 242 16.79 2.45 -3.27
CA TYR A 242 16.39 2.18 -4.66
C TYR A 242 16.91 3.24 -5.62
N ARG A 243 16.73 4.52 -5.30
CA ARG A 243 17.17 5.65 -6.14
C ARG A 243 18.68 5.78 -6.22
N ALA A 244 19.38 5.49 -5.13
CA ALA A 244 20.84 5.50 -5.09
C ALA A 244 21.45 4.40 -5.96
N GLY A 245 20.72 3.32 -6.16
CA GLY A 245 21.21 2.15 -6.86
C GLY A 245 22.07 1.25 -5.98
N ARG A 246 21.81 -0.03 -6.08
CA ARG A 246 22.53 -1.05 -5.31
C ARG A 246 23.90 -1.35 -5.91
N ILE A 247 24.93 -1.53 -5.07
CA ILE A 247 26.20 -2.16 -5.49
C ILE A 247 25.94 -3.55 -6.09
N PRO A 248 26.59 -3.93 -7.21
CA PRO A 248 26.43 -5.25 -7.81
C PRO A 248 26.79 -6.37 -6.82
N ARG A 249 25.94 -7.41 -6.79
CA ARG A 249 26.24 -8.63 -6.01
C ARG A 249 27.40 -9.36 -6.66
N LYS A 250 28.40 -9.78 -5.84
CA LYS A 250 29.56 -10.55 -6.27
C LYS A 250 29.66 -11.83 -5.46
N GLY A 251 30.04 -12.93 -6.12
CA GLY A 251 30.27 -14.22 -5.45
C GLY A 251 31.55 -14.25 -4.64
N PHE A 252 32.49 -13.31 -4.86
CA PHE A 252 33.78 -13.23 -4.18
C PHE A 252 33.98 -11.87 -3.54
N ALA A 253 34.84 -11.83 -2.53
CA ALA A 253 35.23 -10.59 -1.86
C ALA A 253 35.91 -9.60 -2.82
N SER A 254 35.64 -8.30 -2.60
CA SER A 254 36.35 -7.21 -3.24
C SER A 254 36.86 -6.30 -2.13
N ALA A 255 38.18 -6.12 -2.05
CA ALA A 255 38.81 -5.32 -0.99
C ALA A 255 38.31 -3.86 -1.09
N SER A 256 37.90 -3.30 0.04
CA SER A 256 37.49 -1.89 0.14
C SER A 256 38.70 -0.93 0.11
N THR A 257 39.86 -1.40 0.47
CA THR A 257 41.14 -0.66 0.42
C THR A 257 42.05 -1.34 -0.59
N PRO A 258 42.74 -0.57 -1.47
CA PRO A 258 43.72 -1.15 -2.38
C PRO A 258 44.79 -1.95 -1.61
N LEU A 259 45.08 -3.17 -2.09
CA LEU A 259 46.11 -4.03 -1.48
C LEU A 259 47.52 -3.69 -1.96
N THR A 260 47.65 -2.75 -2.89
CA THR A 260 48.95 -2.25 -3.40
C THR A 260 49.31 -0.92 -2.73
N GLY A 261 50.56 -0.72 -2.37
CA GLY A 261 51.03 0.52 -1.73
C GLY A 261 50.86 0.54 -0.22
N LEU A 262 50.74 -0.64 0.42
CA LEU A 262 50.78 -0.76 1.88
C LEU A 262 52.22 -0.48 2.38
N ILE A 263 52.32 0.34 3.44
CA ILE A 263 53.58 0.53 4.16
C ILE A 263 53.95 -0.80 4.82
N SER A 264 55.08 -1.36 4.45
CA SER A 264 55.67 -2.59 5.05
C SER A 264 56.32 -2.27 6.38
#